data_e05c6ed0a5b7e9ca4edd3c7000459432
#
_entry.id   e05c6ed0a5b7e9ca4edd3c7000459432
#
_cell.length_a   1.000
_cell.length_b   1.000
_cell.length_c   1.000
_cell.angle_alpha   90.00
_cell.angle_beta   90.00
_cell.angle_gamma   90.00
#
_symmetry.space_group_name_H-M   'P 1'
#
loop_
_entity.id
_entity.type
_entity.pdbx_description
1 polymer ?
#
loop_
_entity_poly.entity_id
_entity_poly.type
_entity_poly.pdbx_seq_one_letter_code
_entity_poly.pdbx_strand_id
1 'polypeptide(L)'
;MWLADKWKDYRVVDCSCGEKLERWGKYFLVRPDPQVIWKTEKKAREWQNPDALYRRSSSGGGSWQINKLPPSFQIGYGNLKFNLKPMNFKHTGLFPEQAVNWNFSMNEIKNAGRKISVLNLFAYTGAASVACSAAGADVCHVDASKGMVAWAKENALLNGITNIRFIVDDCIKFVEREIRRGRRYDVIIMDPPSYGRGPGGEVWKLEDELYGLLTLCINVLSDDPLFFMLNSYTTGLSAGCMQHMLGCSVGEKFGGKVDADEIGLPVGTTGLNLPCGSTAIWHREEIRK
;
A
#
# COMPACT_ATOMS: atom_id res chain seq x y z
N MET A 1 -6.96 13.35 -8.01
CA MET A 1 -6.60 12.61 -6.76
C MET A 1 -7.69 11.61 -6.43
N TRP A 2 -7.33 10.37 -6.21
CA TRP A 2 -8.25 9.32 -5.75
C TRP A 2 -8.29 9.30 -4.22
N LEU A 3 -9.49 9.34 -3.62
CA LEU A 3 -9.66 9.55 -2.19
C LEU A 3 -10.11 8.29 -1.46
N ALA A 4 -9.41 7.96 -0.37
CA ALA A 4 -9.81 6.93 0.57
C ALA A 4 -10.79 7.51 1.62
N ASP A 5 -12.00 7.82 1.21
CA ASP A 5 -13.04 8.54 1.95
C ASP A 5 -14.06 7.63 2.67
N LYS A 6 -13.99 6.29 2.46
CA LYS A 6 -14.98 5.34 3.01
C LYS A 6 -14.62 4.79 4.39
N TRP A 7 -13.59 5.32 5.03
CA TRP A 7 -13.19 4.93 6.37
C TRP A 7 -14.21 5.33 7.45
N LYS A 8 -14.54 4.40 8.34
CA LYS A 8 -15.32 4.66 9.56
C LYS A 8 -14.43 4.71 10.80
N ASP A 9 -13.44 3.82 10.86
CA ASP A 9 -12.54 3.68 12.01
C ASP A 9 -11.26 4.52 11.91
N TYR A 10 -11.03 5.16 10.76
CA TYR A 10 -9.88 6.03 10.55
C TYR A 10 -10.30 7.39 9.97
N ARG A 11 -9.57 8.45 10.32
CA ARG A 11 -9.63 9.75 9.64
C ARG A 11 -8.38 10.58 9.94
N VAL A 12 -7.98 11.43 9.01
CA VAL A 12 -7.12 12.58 9.31
C VAL A 12 -8.01 13.65 9.93
N VAL A 13 -7.74 13.98 11.18
CA VAL A 13 -8.51 15.02 11.91
C VAL A 13 -8.03 16.39 11.47
N ASP A 14 -6.71 16.58 11.46
CA ASP A 14 -6.05 17.84 11.14
C ASP A 14 -4.60 17.58 10.68
N CYS A 15 -3.98 18.54 9.97
CA CYS A 15 -2.58 18.44 9.60
C CYS A 15 -1.94 19.83 9.48
N SER A 16 -0.78 20.01 10.11
CA SER A 16 -0.03 21.27 10.11
C SER A 16 1.40 21.07 10.61
N CYS A 17 2.32 21.95 10.17
CA CYS A 17 3.68 22.03 10.69
C CYS A 17 4.47 20.72 10.63
N GLY A 18 4.37 19.99 9.53
CA GLY A 18 5.08 18.71 9.36
C GLY A 18 4.46 17.52 10.07
N GLU A 19 3.25 17.66 10.59
CA GLU A 19 2.56 16.63 11.37
C GLU A 19 1.12 16.44 10.92
N LYS A 20 0.61 15.24 11.14
CA LYS A 20 -0.82 14.93 11.04
C LYS A 20 -1.35 14.38 12.36
N LEU A 21 -2.54 14.84 12.73
CA LEU A 21 -3.36 14.31 13.80
C LEU A 21 -4.38 13.36 13.19
N GLU A 22 -4.34 12.11 13.61
CA GLU A 22 -5.16 11.04 13.08
C GLU A 22 -5.99 10.39 14.18
N ARG A 23 -7.20 9.96 13.83
CA ARG A 23 -8.00 9.06 14.68
C ARG A 23 -7.91 7.63 14.13
N TRP A 24 -7.50 6.70 14.98
CA TRP A 24 -7.42 5.27 14.69
C TRP A 24 -8.31 4.50 15.67
N GLY A 25 -9.51 4.10 15.23
CA GLY A 25 -10.55 3.62 16.12
C GLY A 25 -10.95 4.68 17.15
N LYS A 26 -10.62 4.44 18.41
CA LYS A 26 -10.83 5.39 19.53
C LYS A 26 -9.61 6.23 19.90
N TYR A 27 -8.44 5.94 19.30
CA TYR A 27 -7.16 6.57 19.66
C TYR A 27 -6.80 7.71 18.73
N PHE A 28 -6.21 8.77 19.30
CA PHE A 28 -5.67 9.91 18.56
C PHE A 28 -4.13 9.84 18.53
N LEU A 29 -3.56 9.87 17.34
CA LEU A 29 -2.13 9.79 17.12
C LEU A 29 -1.64 11.05 16.41
N VAL A 30 -0.50 11.58 16.87
CA VAL A 30 0.27 12.60 16.15
C VAL A 30 1.52 11.96 15.57
N ARG A 31 1.67 12.05 14.25
CA ARG A 31 2.80 11.48 13.54
C ARG A 31 3.38 12.48 12.53
N PRO A 32 4.69 12.46 12.27
CA PRO A 32 5.30 13.32 11.27
C PRO A 32 4.85 12.91 9.87
N ASP A 33 4.55 13.94 9.06
CA ASP A 33 4.26 13.80 7.65
C ASP A 33 5.06 14.84 6.85
N PRO A 34 6.05 14.42 6.03
CA PRO A 34 6.92 15.35 5.32
C PRO A 34 6.21 16.14 4.22
N GLN A 35 5.04 15.72 3.77
CA GLN A 35 4.26 16.45 2.79
C GLN A 35 3.53 17.66 3.40
N VAL A 36 3.31 17.65 4.72
CA VAL A 36 2.62 18.74 5.43
C VAL A 36 3.57 19.92 5.69
N ILE A 37 3.97 20.61 4.62
CA ILE A 37 4.89 21.76 4.69
C ILE A 37 4.20 23.08 5.08
N TRP A 38 2.88 23.13 5.06
CA TRP A 38 2.10 24.30 5.47
C TRP A 38 2.04 24.45 6.98
N LYS A 39 1.86 25.71 7.41
CA LYS A 39 1.80 26.10 8.81
C LYS A 39 0.47 26.78 9.09
N THR A 40 -0.54 25.99 9.43
CA THR A 40 -1.87 26.46 9.80
C THR A 40 -2.05 26.36 11.32
N GLU A 41 -3.03 27.05 11.85
CA GLU A 41 -3.41 26.92 13.26
C GLU A 41 -3.92 25.48 13.52
N LYS A 42 -3.41 24.86 14.57
CA LYS A 42 -3.83 23.54 15.06
C LYS A 42 -5.15 23.67 15.83
N LYS A 43 -6.29 23.59 15.15
CA LYS A 43 -7.62 23.87 15.72
C LYS A 43 -8.21 22.72 16.53
N ALA A 44 -7.87 21.49 16.23
CA ALA A 44 -8.41 20.33 16.92
C ALA A 44 -7.83 20.24 18.34
N ARG A 45 -8.70 20.10 19.36
CA ARG A 45 -8.29 19.99 20.77
C ARG A 45 -7.40 18.79 21.07
N GLU A 46 -7.53 17.74 20.28
CA GLU A 46 -6.80 16.47 20.43
C GLU A 46 -5.30 16.63 20.18
N TRP A 47 -4.85 17.72 19.53
CA TRP A 47 -3.42 18.06 19.44
C TRP A 47 -2.75 18.23 20.80
N GLN A 48 -3.50 18.69 21.82
CA GLN A 48 -2.95 18.97 23.14
C GLN A 48 -2.78 17.71 24.01
N ASN A 49 -3.59 16.67 23.77
CA ASN A 49 -3.55 15.45 24.55
C ASN A 49 -3.81 14.20 23.69
N PRO A 50 -2.90 13.88 22.76
CA PRO A 50 -3.01 12.67 21.97
C PRO A 50 -2.73 11.42 22.80
N ASP A 51 -3.24 10.27 22.35
CA ASP A 51 -2.92 8.96 22.94
C ASP A 51 -1.51 8.50 22.57
N ALA A 52 -1.02 8.94 21.42
CA ALA A 52 0.35 8.65 20.99
C ALA A 52 0.93 9.82 20.18
N LEU A 53 2.22 10.08 20.40
CA LEU A 53 2.98 11.13 19.74
C LEU A 53 4.34 10.58 19.32
N TYR A 54 4.60 10.53 18.02
CA TYR A 54 5.90 10.14 17.48
C TYR A 54 6.68 11.37 17.02
N ARG A 55 7.93 11.49 17.45
CA ARG A 55 8.85 12.56 17.03
C ARG A 55 10.02 11.98 16.23
N ARG A 56 10.37 12.64 15.13
CA ARG A 56 11.60 12.32 14.39
C ARG A 56 12.83 12.82 15.16
N SER A 57 13.89 12.03 15.11
CA SER A 57 15.22 12.45 15.53
C SER A 57 15.92 13.22 14.40
N SER A 58 16.78 14.17 14.76
CA SER A 58 17.63 14.89 13.80
C SER A 58 18.69 14.00 13.15
N SER A 59 19.04 12.88 13.79
CA SER A 59 20.01 11.88 13.29
C SER A 59 19.36 10.75 12.47
N GLY A 60 18.06 10.85 12.14
CA GLY A 60 17.28 9.79 11.49
C GLY A 60 16.51 8.92 12.51
N GLY A 61 15.45 8.26 12.02
CA GLY A 61 14.57 7.50 12.91
C GLY A 61 13.69 8.38 13.78
N GLY A 62 13.47 8.00 15.03
CA GLY A 62 12.64 8.71 16.01
C GLY A 62 12.09 7.79 17.08
N SER A 63 11.22 8.33 17.95
CA SER A 63 10.62 7.57 19.04
C SER A 63 9.21 8.08 19.39
N TRP A 64 8.44 7.21 20.03
CA TRP A 64 7.18 7.58 20.65
C TRP A 64 7.45 8.33 21.97
N GLN A 65 7.14 9.62 21.99
CA GLN A 65 7.25 10.46 23.19
C GLN A 65 6.07 10.23 24.14
N ILE A 66 4.89 9.99 23.55
CA ILE A 66 3.68 9.56 24.23
C ILE A 66 3.25 8.27 23.56
N ASN A 67 2.97 7.23 24.35
CA ASN A 67 2.42 5.99 23.84
C ASN A 67 1.54 5.34 24.92
N LYS A 68 0.27 5.68 24.91
CA LYS A 68 -0.79 5.07 25.73
C LYS A 68 -1.53 3.98 24.97
N LEU A 69 -1.05 3.61 23.79
CA LEU A 69 -1.66 2.56 22.96
C LEU A 69 -1.42 1.19 23.60
N PRO A 70 -2.36 0.25 23.43
CA PRO A 70 -2.07 -1.15 23.76
C PRO A 70 -1.02 -1.71 22.81
N PRO A 71 -0.38 -2.85 23.14
CA PRO A 71 0.60 -3.50 22.27
C PRO A 71 0.07 -3.82 20.87
N SER A 72 -1.25 -4.07 20.76
CA SER A 72 -1.98 -4.19 19.50
C SER A 72 -3.43 -3.76 19.66
N PHE A 73 -4.02 -3.27 18.58
CA PHE A 73 -5.45 -2.94 18.50
C PHE A 73 -5.95 -3.14 17.07
N GLN A 74 -7.25 -3.14 16.87
CA GLN A 74 -7.85 -3.43 15.59
C GLN A 74 -8.64 -2.23 15.07
N ILE A 75 -8.65 -2.10 13.73
CA ILE A 75 -9.58 -1.23 13.01
C ILE A 75 -10.22 -1.99 11.85
N GLY A 76 -11.39 -1.54 11.43
CA GLY A 76 -12.14 -2.08 10.31
C GLY A 76 -12.17 -1.17 9.10
N TYR A 77 -12.20 -1.75 7.92
CA TYR A 77 -12.53 -1.10 6.66
C TYR A 77 -13.54 -1.94 5.89
N GLY A 78 -14.77 -1.46 5.79
CA GLY A 78 -15.88 -2.30 5.29
C GLY A 78 -16.01 -3.56 6.12
N ASN A 79 -15.89 -4.72 5.49
CA ASN A 79 -15.91 -6.02 6.15
C ASN A 79 -14.51 -6.54 6.54
N LEU A 80 -13.45 -5.80 6.24
CA LEU A 80 -12.08 -6.19 6.54
C LEU A 80 -11.65 -5.67 7.90
N LYS A 81 -10.82 -6.43 8.61
CA LYS A 81 -10.23 -6.06 9.90
C LYS A 81 -8.71 -6.16 9.84
N PHE A 82 -8.04 -5.26 10.51
CA PHE A 82 -6.58 -5.21 10.54
C PHE A 82 -6.06 -5.03 11.96
N ASN A 83 -5.08 -5.83 12.35
CA ASN A 83 -4.30 -5.63 13.56
C ASN A 83 -3.29 -4.50 13.33
N LEU A 84 -3.22 -3.58 14.26
CA LEU A 84 -2.27 -2.49 14.30
C LEU A 84 -1.37 -2.64 15.52
N LYS A 85 -0.09 -2.32 15.35
CA LYS A 85 0.90 -2.35 16.43
C LYS A 85 1.77 -1.10 16.35
N PRO A 86 1.95 -0.33 17.44
CA PRO A 86 2.94 0.74 17.46
C PRO A 86 4.32 0.12 17.24
N MET A 87 5.00 0.54 16.18
CA MET A 87 6.34 0.03 15.85
C MET A 87 7.42 0.97 16.43
N ASN A 88 8.68 0.55 16.38
CA ASN A 88 9.82 1.41 16.78
C ASN A 88 10.04 2.61 15.84
N PHE A 89 9.22 2.75 14.81
CA PHE A 89 9.17 3.88 13.89
C PHE A 89 7.71 4.36 13.72
N LYS A 90 7.50 5.44 12.97
CA LYS A 90 6.20 6.13 12.88
C LYS A 90 5.00 5.30 12.37
N HIS A 91 5.25 4.14 11.77
CA HIS A 91 4.22 3.31 11.16
C HIS A 91 3.49 2.45 12.19
N THR A 92 2.23 2.17 11.91
CA THR A 92 1.34 1.38 12.77
C THR A 92 0.91 0.06 12.14
N GLY A 93 1.45 -0.23 10.94
CA GLY A 93 1.15 -1.46 10.19
C GLY A 93 0.11 -1.30 9.10
N LEU A 94 -0.41 -0.10 8.83
CA LEU A 94 -1.38 0.14 7.78
C LEU A 94 -1.18 1.51 7.13
N PHE A 95 -1.49 1.60 5.85
CA PHE A 95 -1.55 2.81 5.05
C PHE A 95 -3.00 3.04 4.62
N PRO A 96 -3.77 3.90 5.34
CA PRO A 96 -5.20 4.06 5.10
C PRO A 96 -5.57 4.59 3.71
N GLU A 97 -4.71 5.39 3.11
CA GLU A 97 -4.87 5.91 1.74
C GLU A 97 -4.92 4.81 0.69
N GLN A 98 -4.30 3.65 0.96
CA GLN A 98 -4.33 2.49 0.08
C GLN A 98 -5.73 1.85 -0.02
N ALA A 99 -6.68 2.25 0.80
CA ALA A 99 -8.04 1.71 0.73
C ALA A 99 -8.74 2.01 -0.61
N VAL A 100 -8.35 3.06 -1.32
CA VAL A 100 -8.84 3.32 -2.68
C VAL A 100 -8.40 2.21 -3.64
N ASN A 101 -7.15 1.76 -3.52
CA ASN A 101 -6.58 0.68 -4.32
C ASN A 101 -7.17 -0.69 -3.97
N TRP A 102 -7.49 -0.91 -2.67
CA TRP A 102 -8.20 -2.13 -2.27
C TRP A 102 -9.61 -2.19 -2.85
N ASN A 103 -10.34 -1.05 -2.85
CA ASN A 103 -11.67 -0.98 -3.46
C ASN A 103 -11.63 -1.28 -4.95
N PHE A 104 -10.69 -0.67 -5.68
CA PHE A 104 -10.48 -0.96 -7.09
C PHE A 104 -10.21 -2.45 -7.30
N SER A 105 -9.20 -3.01 -6.61
CA SER A 105 -8.82 -4.41 -6.76
C SER A 105 -9.96 -5.37 -6.44
N MET A 106 -10.68 -5.13 -5.34
CA MET A 106 -11.84 -5.97 -4.98
C MET A 106 -12.95 -5.91 -6.01
N ASN A 107 -13.21 -4.74 -6.59
CA ASN A 107 -14.22 -4.57 -7.62
C ASN A 107 -13.86 -5.33 -8.89
N GLU A 108 -12.65 -5.12 -9.42
CA GLU A 108 -12.17 -5.78 -10.64
C GLU A 108 -12.15 -7.32 -10.49
N ILE A 109 -11.65 -7.82 -9.35
CA ILE A 109 -11.60 -9.26 -9.07
C ILE A 109 -13.02 -9.88 -9.04
N LYS A 110 -13.99 -9.21 -8.38
CA LYS A 110 -15.37 -9.71 -8.28
C LYS A 110 -16.07 -9.71 -9.64
N ASN A 111 -15.76 -8.73 -10.49
CA ASN A 111 -16.42 -8.56 -11.79
C ASN A 111 -15.74 -9.34 -12.93
N ALA A 112 -14.57 -9.95 -12.68
CA ALA A 112 -13.79 -10.65 -13.70
C ALA A 112 -14.50 -11.88 -14.30
N GLY A 113 -15.51 -12.42 -13.64
CA GLY A 113 -16.26 -13.61 -14.12
C GLY A 113 -15.44 -14.92 -14.15
N ARG A 114 -14.20 -14.89 -13.68
CA ARG A 114 -13.29 -16.04 -13.61
C ARG A 114 -12.45 -15.99 -12.34
N LYS A 115 -11.79 -17.08 -12.02
CA LYS A 115 -10.83 -17.13 -10.90
C LYS A 115 -9.60 -16.28 -11.26
N ILE A 116 -9.20 -15.43 -10.33
CA ILE A 116 -8.08 -14.50 -10.50
C ILE A 116 -6.91 -14.91 -9.59
N SER A 117 -5.71 -14.92 -10.18
CA SER A 117 -4.44 -15.11 -9.48
C SER A 117 -3.72 -13.77 -9.32
N VAL A 118 -3.35 -13.42 -8.08
CA VAL A 118 -2.73 -12.15 -7.71
C VAL A 118 -1.33 -12.37 -7.18
N LEU A 119 -0.36 -11.63 -7.72
CA LEU A 119 0.99 -11.47 -7.15
C LEU A 119 1.08 -10.10 -6.49
N ASN A 120 1.26 -10.07 -5.17
CA ASN A 120 1.50 -8.86 -4.41
C ASN A 120 2.94 -8.81 -3.94
N LEU A 121 3.73 -7.87 -4.46
CA LEU A 121 5.14 -7.65 -4.18
C LEU A 121 5.32 -6.46 -3.23
N PHE A 122 6.34 -6.51 -2.35
CA PHE A 122 6.53 -5.55 -1.26
C PHE A 122 5.26 -5.44 -0.40
N ALA A 123 4.68 -6.59 -0.11
CA ALA A 123 3.29 -6.70 0.31
C ALA A 123 3.04 -6.34 1.78
N TYR A 124 4.10 -5.98 2.53
CA TYR A 124 4.07 -5.43 3.89
C TYR A 124 3.21 -6.28 4.85
N THR A 125 2.27 -5.67 5.58
CA THR A 125 1.36 -6.36 6.53
C THR A 125 0.13 -6.98 5.87
N GLY A 126 0.08 -6.99 4.53
CA GLY A 126 -0.85 -7.79 3.74
C GLY A 126 -2.23 -7.19 3.51
N ALA A 127 -2.47 -5.90 3.72
CA ALA A 127 -3.80 -5.33 3.56
C ALA A 127 -4.36 -5.53 2.13
N ALA A 128 -3.57 -5.25 1.08
CA ALA A 128 -3.97 -5.51 -0.31
C ALA A 128 -4.18 -7.02 -0.56
N SER A 129 -3.32 -7.88 -0.01
CA SER A 129 -3.47 -9.34 -0.12
C SER A 129 -4.76 -9.84 0.50
N VAL A 130 -5.11 -9.35 1.69
CA VAL A 130 -6.38 -9.65 2.39
C VAL A 130 -7.57 -9.17 1.57
N ALA A 131 -7.52 -7.94 1.04
CA ALA A 131 -8.58 -7.38 0.22
C ALA A 131 -8.83 -8.20 -1.05
N CYS A 132 -7.77 -8.54 -1.80
CA CYS A 132 -7.88 -9.36 -3.01
C CYS A 132 -8.41 -10.76 -2.71
N SER A 133 -7.93 -11.41 -1.63
CA SER A 133 -8.39 -12.73 -1.25
C SER A 133 -9.84 -12.72 -0.77
N ALA A 134 -10.27 -11.69 -0.02
CA ALA A 134 -11.67 -11.50 0.38
C ALA A 134 -12.61 -11.27 -0.83
N ALA A 135 -12.07 -10.78 -1.95
CA ALA A 135 -12.79 -10.67 -3.22
C ALA A 135 -12.84 -11.98 -4.03
N GLY A 136 -12.18 -13.04 -3.57
CA GLY A 136 -12.20 -14.36 -4.18
C GLY A 136 -10.93 -14.76 -4.95
N ALA A 137 -9.87 -13.95 -4.95
CA ALA A 137 -8.62 -14.26 -5.64
C ALA A 137 -7.75 -15.29 -4.89
N ASP A 138 -6.91 -16.01 -5.64
CA ASP A 138 -5.77 -16.73 -5.11
C ASP A 138 -4.57 -15.79 -5.07
N VAL A 139 -4.04 -15.53 -3.87
CA VAL A 139 -3.03 -14.51 -3.67
C VAL A 139 -1.67 -15.12 -3.30
N CYS A 140 -0.62 -14.67 -3.98
CA CYS A 140 0.76 -14.85 -3.57
C CYS A 140 1.28 -13.53 -2.98
N HIS A 141 1.55 -13.53 -1.68
CA HIS A 141 2.06 -12.40 -0.91
C HIS A 141 3.57 -12.55 -0.72
N VAL A 142 4.35 -11.58 -1.18
CA VAL A 142 5.82 -11.61 -1.13
C VAL A 142 6.34 -10.35 -0.44
N ASP A 143 7.15 -10.55 0.60
CA ASP A 143 7.86 -9.48 1.29
C ASP A 143 9.18 -10.02 1.84
N ALA A 144 10.24 -9.22 1.82
CA ALA A 144 11.55 -9.61 2.32
C ALA A 144 11.60 -9.71 3.85
N SER A 145 10.70 -9.04 4.56
CA SER A 145 10.64 -9.02 6.02
C SER A 145 9.82 -10.16 6.59
N LYS A 146 10.49 -11.12 7.26
CA LYS A 146 9.82 -12.21 7.98
C LYS A 146 8.77 -11.70 8.99
N GLY A 147 9.04 -10.57 9.65
CA GLY A 147 8.12 -9.97 10.62
C GLY A 147 6.85 -9.43 9.95
N MET A 148 6.99 -8.79 8.78
CA MET A 148 5.84 -8.27 8.02
C MET A 148 4.99 -9.41 7.46
N VAL A 149 5.61 -10.46 6.93
CA VAL A 149 4.90 -11.65 6.45
C VAL A 149 4.16 -12.38 7.59
N ALA A 150 4.76 -12.46 8.78
CA ALA A 150 4.06 -13.01 9.95
C ALA A 150 2.84 -12.18 10.33
N TRP A 151 2.97 -10.85 10.33
CA TRP A 151 1.84 -9.95 10.58
C TRP A 151 0.76 -10.02 9.49
N ALA A 152 1.15 -10.17 8.24
CA ALA A 152 0.20 -10.39 7.14
C ALA A 152 -0.61 -11.68 7.34
N LYS A 153 0.00 -12.75 7.84
CA LYS A 153 -0.71 -13.99 8.23
C LYS A 153 -1.72 -13.75 9.35
N GLU A 154 -1.34 -12.96 10.38
CA GLU A 154 -2.27 -12.58 11.46
C GLU A 154 -3.48 -11.83 10.89
N ASN A 155 -3.25 -10.87 9.97
CA ASN A 155 -4.32 -10.11 9.32
C ASN A 155 -5.21 -11.00 8.45
N ALA A 156 -4.66 -11.96 7.72
CA ALA A 156 -5.45 -12.92 6.95
C ALA A 156 -6.34 -13.78 7.87
N LEU A 157 -5.77 -14.36 8.93
CA LEU A 157 -6.51 -15.18 9.89
C LEU A 157 -7.62 -14.40 10.60
N LEU A 158 -7.37 -13.11 10.94
CA LEU A 158 -8.38 -12.22 11.52
C LEU A 158 -9.62 -12.05 10.64
N ASN A 159 -9.46 -12.21 9.32
CA ASN A 159 -10.53 -12.16 8.32
C ASN A 159 -11.03 -13.55 7.88
N GLY A 160 -10.62 -14.62 8.55
CA GLY A 160 -11.00 -15.99 8.18
C GLY A 160 -10.38 -16.48 6.86
N ILE A 161 -9.31 -15.83 6.38
CA ILE A 161 -8.64 -16.13 5.11
C ILE A 161 -7.48 -17.07 5.35
N THR A 162 -7.47 -18.20 4.64
CA THR A 162 -6.46 -19.27 4.77
C THR A 162 -5.75 -19.64 3.46
N ASN A 163 -6.18 -19.08 2.34
CA ASN A 163 -5.73 -19.44 0.99
C ASN A 163 -4.66 -18.50 0.40
N ILE A 164 -4.03 -17.62 1.20
CA ILE A 164 -2.92 -16.79 0.75
C ILE A 164 -1.60 -17.58 0.86
N ARG A 165 -0.83 -17.61 -0.23
CA ARG A 165 0.54 -18.13 -0.26
C ARG A 165 1.50 -17.05 0.23
N PHE A 166 2.04 -17.19 1.43
CA PHE A 166 2.98 -16.24 2.04
C PHE A 166 4.43 -16.64 1.79
N ILE A 167 5.21 -15.72 1.26
CA ILE A 167 6.61 -15.89 0.89
C ILE A 167 7.46 -14.82 1.57
N VAL A 168 8.53 -15.25 2.25
CA VAL A 168 9.59 -14.35 2.75
C VAL A 168 10.74 -14.43 1.75
N ASP A 169 10.90 -13.40 0.93
CA ASP A 169 11.88 -13.41 -0.15
C ASP A 169 12.14 -12.00 -0.71
N ASP A 170 13.27 -11.83 -1.37
CA ASP A 170 13.54 -10.72 -2.27
C ASP A 170 12.60 -10.77 -3.49
N CYS A 171 11.98 -9.65 -3.84
CA CYS A 171 10.96 -9.61 -4.88
C CYS A 171 11.52 -9.92 -6.27
N ILE A 172 12.72 -9.42 -6.61
CA ILE A 172 13.37 -9.69 -7.93
C ILE A 172 13.67 -11.18 -8.03
N LYS A 173 14.37 -11.74 -7.06
CA LYS A 173 14.72 -13.17 -7.02
C LYS A 173 13.50 -14.07 -7.04
N PHE A 174 12.42 -13.64 -6.39
CA PHE A 174 11.15 -14.37 -6.41
C PHE A 174 10.54 -14.40 -7.81
N VAL A 175 10.43 -13.24 -8.48
CA VAL A 175 9.87 -13.14 -9.84
C VAL A 175 10.69 -13.94 -10.82
N GLU A 176 12.02 -13.88 -10.79
CA GLU A 176 12.89 -14.70 -11.61
C GLU A 176 12.65 -16.22 -11.45
N ARG A 177 12.40 -16.66 -10.20
CA ARG A 177 12.06 -18.07 -9.95
C ARG A 177 10.68 -18.44 -10.48
N GLU A 178 9.70 -17.55 -10.39
CA GLU A 178 8.35 -17.79 -10.94
C GLU A 178 8.39 -17.84 -12.49
N ILE A 179 9.24 -17.04 -13.15
CA ILE A 179 9.50 -17.14 -14.59
C ILE A 179 10.02 -18.53 -14.94
N ARG A 180 11.08 -19.01 -14.25
CA ARG A 180 11.67 -20.35 -14.49
C ARG A 180 10.67 -21.48 -14.23
N ARG A 181 9.69 -21.29 -13.34
CA ARG A 181 8.62 -22.25 -13.03
C ARG A 181 7.43 -22.18 -13.99
N GLY A 182 7.43 -21.23 -14.92
CA GLY A 182 6.30 -20.99 -15.81
C GLY A 182 5.02 -20.54 -15.11
N ARG A 183 5.13 -19.96 -13.90
CA ARG A 183 3.97 -19.43 -13.17
C ARG A 183 3.45 -18.17 -13.84
N ARG A 184 2.13 -17.97 -13.78
CA ARG A 184 1.45 -16.81 -14.35
C ARG A 184 0.46 -16.24 -13.36
N TYR A 185 0.27 -14.92 -13.41
CA TYR A 185 -0.62 -14.16 -12.56
C TYR A 185 -1.49 -13.23 -13.40
N ASP A 186 -2.74 -13.10 -13.04
CA ASP A 186 -3.68 -12.19 -13.73
C ASP A 186 -3.56 -10.76 -13.23
N VAL A 187 -3.08 -10.59 -12.03
CA VAL A 187 -2.90 -9.30 -11.36
C VAL A 187 -1.51 -9.23 -10.75
N ILE A 188 -0.85 -8.10 -10.92
CA ILE A 188 0.34 -7.74 -10.15
C ILE A 188 0.08 -6.43 -9.41
N ILE A 189 0.38 -6.42 -8.11
CA ILE A 189 0.37 -5.22 -7.27
C ILE A 189 1.78 -5.06 -6.70
N MET A 190 2.35 -3.86 -6.80
CA MET A 190 3.64 -3.56 -6.18
C MET A 190 3.65 -2.17 -5.53
N ASP A 191 4.27 -2.11 -4.37
CA ASP A 191 4.47 -0.88 -3.59
C ASP A 191 5.92 -0.81 -3.10
N PRO A 192 6.89 -0.63 -4.04
CA PRO A 192 8.29 -0.70 -3.73
C PRO A 192 8.74 0.49 -2.86
N PRO A 193 9.61 0.25 -1.85
CA PRO A 193 10.17 1.34 -1.06
C PRO A 193 11.15 2.18 -1.90
N SER A 194 11.36 3.45 -1.51
CA SER A 194 12.38 4.29 -2.15
C SER A 194 13.79 3.71 -1.98
N TYR A 195 14.04 3.09 -0.82
CA TYR A 195 15.31 2.45 -0.47
C TYR A 195 15.07 1.25 0.43
N GLY A 196 15.85 0.20 0.25
CA GLY A 196 15.79 -1.01 1.09
C GLY A 196 17.11 -1.77 1.12
N ARG A 197 17.23 -2.69 2.06
CA ARG A 197 18.31 -3.68 2.12
C ARG A 197 17.71 -5.06 2.23
N GLY A 198 18.11 -5.95 1.34
CA GLY A 198 17.74 -7.36 1.39
C GLY A 198 18.47 -8.12 2.51
N PRO A 199 18.02 -9.34 2.83
CA PRO A 199 18.63 -10.17 3.87
C PRO A 199 20.09 -10.56 3.58
N GLY A 200 20.49 -10.58 2.32
CA GLY A 200 21.87 -10.86 1.87
C GLY A 200 22.75 -9.63 1.72
N GLY A 201 22.25 -8.43 2.11
CA GLY A 201 22.97 -7.17 1.98
C GLY A 201 22.75 -6.46 0.63
N GLU A 202 21.88 -6.99 -0.21
CA GLU A 202 21.47 -6.36 -1.48
C GLU A 202 20.89 -4.97 -1.19
N VAL A 203 21.23 -4.00 -2.03
CA VAL A 203 20.72 -2.63 -1.93
C VAL A 203 19.67 -2.44 -3.01
N TRP A 204 18.46 -2.16 -2.58
CA TRP A 204 17.38 -1.69 -3.44
C TRP A 204 17.39 -0.17 -3.45
N LYS A 205 17.44 0.43 -4.64
CA LYS A 205 17.14 1.82 -4.88
C LYS A 205 16.08 1.89 -5.99
N LEU A 206 15.00 2.58 -5.71
CA LEU A 206 13.83 2.58 -6.58
C LEU A 206 14.17 3.09 -7.99
N GLU A 207 14.93 4.17 -8.10
CA GLU A 207 15.33 4.78 -9.35
C GLU A 207 16.21 3.87 -10.23
N ASP A 208 16.98 2.96 -9.62
CA ASP A 208 17.88 2.06 -10.32
C ASP A 208 17.17 0.75 -10.72
N GLU A 209 16.24 0.25 -9.89
CA GLU A 209 15.75 -1.13 -9.97
C GLU A 209 14.29 -1.26 -10.46
N LEU A 210 13.47 -0.19 -10.31
CA LEU A 210 12.03 -0.29 -10.53
C LEU A 210 11.66 -0.73 -11.95
N TYR A 211 12.26 -0.11 -12.97
CA TYR A 211 11.91 -0.40 -14.36
C TYR A 211 12.37 -1.81 -14.77
N GLY A 212 13.51 -2.26 -14.26
CA GLY A 212 13.99 -3.62 -14.44
C GLY A 212 13.04 -4.66 -13.84
N LEU A 213 12.60 -4.46 -12.59
CA LEU A 213 11.62 -5.33 -11.93
C LEU A 213 10.27 -5.33 -12.66
N LEU A 214 9.79 -4.16 -13.10
CA LEU A 214 8.55 -4.05 -13.88
C LEU A 214 8.63 -4.88 -15.15
N THR A 215 9.75 -4.80 -15.90
CA THR A 215 9.99 -5.59 -17.12
C THR A 215 10.03 -7.09 -16.81
N LEU A 216 10.64 -7.51 -15.70
CA LEU A 216 10.60 -8.91 -15.27
C LEU A 216 9.17 -9.37 -14.96
N CYS A 217 8.38 -8.54 -14.29
CA CYS A 217 7.00 -8.84 -13.90
C CYS A 217 6.08 -9.09 -15.11
N ILE A 218 6.33 -8.45 -16.25
CA ILE A 218 5.59 -8.69 -17.50
C ILE A 218 5.69 -10.17 -17.94
N ASN A 219 6.79 -10.84 -17.62
CA ASN A 219 7.00 -12.25 -18.01
C ASN A 219 6.24 -13.24 -17.09
N VAL A 220 5.70 -12.79 -16.00
CA VAL A 220 4.84 -13.60 -15.12
C VAL A 220 3.37 -13.18 -15.18
N LEU A 221 3.00 -12.19 -16.01
CA LEU A 221 1.60 -11.95 -16.33
C LEU A 221 1.02 -13.11 -17.14
N SER A 222 -0.24 -13.43 -16.93
CA SER A 222 -1.01 -14.38 -17.75
C SER A 222 -1.20 -13.83 -19.17
N ASP A 223 -1.69 -14.66 -20.08
CA ASP A 223 -2.00 -14.22 -21.44
C ASP A 223 -3.23 -13.29 -21.48
N ASP A 224 -4.05 -13.35 -20.42
CA ASP A 224 -5.23 -12.50 -20.23
C ASP A 224 -5.19 -11.79 -18.86
N PRO A 225 -4.23 -10.85 -18.64
CA PRO A 225 -4.09 -10.18 -17.37
C PRO A 225 -5.23 -9.20 -17.14
N LEU A 226 -5.64 -9.05 -15.87
CA LEU A 226 -6.75 -8.18 -15.48
C LEU A 226 -6.28 -6.74 -15.24
N PHE A 227 -5.28 -6.56 -14.37
CA PHE A 227 -4.65 -5.26 -14.14
C PHE A 227 -3.23 -5.39 -13.58
N PHE A 228 -2.47 -4.31 -13.71
CA PHE A 228 -1.16 -4.11 -13.07
C PHE A 228 -1.19 -2.81 -12.28
N MET A 229 -0.93 -2.86 -10.98
CA MET A 229 -0.95 -1.69 -10.10
C MET A 229 0.44 -1.42 -9.55
N LEU A 230 0.91 -0.18 -9.72
CA LEU A 230 2.16 0.34 -9.20
C LEU A 230 1.88 1.52 -8.26
N ASN A 231 2.37 1.43 -7.02
CA ASN A 231 2.29 2.49 -6.02
C ASN A 231 3.66 3.11 -5.78
N SER A 232 3.69 4.37 -5.36
CA SER A 232 4.90 5.02 -4.89
C SER A 232 4.62 6.13 -3.89
N TYR A 233 5.49 6.20 -2.89
CA TYR A 233 5.59 7.30 -1.92
C TYR A 233 6.89 8.09 -2.08
N THR A 234 7.62 7.84 -3.17
CA THR A 234 8.93 8.45 -3.43
C THR A 234 8.75 9.83 -4.03
N THR A 235 9.32 10.83 -3.39
CA THR A 235 9.40 12.19 -3.94
C THR A 235 10.15 12.18 -5.27
N GLY A 236 9.57 12.79 -6.30
CA GLY A 236 10.13 12.83 -7.66
C GLY A 236 9.59 11.76 -8.61
N LEU A 237 8.95 10.69 -8.12
CA LEU A 237 8.25 9.73 -8.95
C LEU A 237 6.76 10.08 -9.02
N SER A 238 6.39 10.92 -9.99
CA SER A 238 5.01 11.38 -10.16
C SER A 238 4.09 10.30 -10.73
N ALA A 239 2.78 10.49 -10.56
CA ALA A 239 1.77 9.63 -11.18
C ALA A 239 1.95 9.56 -12.72
N GLY A 240 2.26 10.68 -13.38
CA GLY A 240 2.53 10.73 -14.82
C GLY A 240 3.77 9.93 -15.24
N CYS A 241 4.83 9.92 -14.41
CA CYS A 241 6.01 9.09 -14.66
C CYS A 241 5.66 7.60 -14.59
N MET A 242 4.93 7.18 -13.57
CA MET A 242 4.46 5.79 -13.42
C MET A 242 3.51 5.38 -14.55
N GLN A 243 2.62 6.30 -14.98
CA GLN A 243 1.75 6.09 -16.14
C GLN A 243 2.55 5.79 -17.40
N HIS A 244 3.59 6.59 -17.65
CA HIS A 244 4.46 6.40 -18.81
C HIS A 244 5.19 5.03 -18.76
N MET A 245 5.74 4.69 -17.59
CA MET A 245 6.44 3.39 -17.43
C MET A 245 5.51 2.20 -17.69
N LEU A 246 4.28 2.20 -17.15
CA LEU A 246 3.31 1.13 -17.39
C LEU A 246 2.83 1.12 -18.85
N GLY A 247 2.69 2.28 -19.49
CA GLY A 247 2.33 2.40 -20.90
C GLY A 247 3.37 1.80 -21.83
N CYS A 248 4.65 2.15 -21.63
CA CYS A 248 5.80 1.66 -22.42
C CYS A 248 6.19 0.19 -22.11
N SER A 249 5.54 -0.46 -21.16
CA SER A 249 5.86 -1.82 -20.74
C SER A 249 4.66 -2.74 -20.86
N VAL A 250 3.77 -2.75 -19.88
CA VAL A 250 2.57 -3.59 -19.89
C VAL A 250 1.64 -3.19 -21.03
N GLY A 251 1.44 -1.88 -21.24
CA GLY A 251 0.60 -1.34 -22.32
C GLY A 251 1.11 -1.69 -23.71
N GLU A 252 2.42 -1.63 -23.95
CA GLU A 252 3.02 -2.02 -25.22
C GLU A 252 2.77 -3.50 -25.53
N LYS A 253 2.85 -4.38 -24.52
CA LYS A 253 2.67 -5.82 -24.72
C LYS A 253 1.20 -6.25 -24.86
N PHE A 254 0.31 -5.67 -24.05
CA PHE A 254 -1.06 -6.16 -23.92
C PHE A 254 -2.13 -5.17 -24.43
N GLY A 255 -1.73 -3.98 -24.92
CA GLY A 255 -2.68 -2.90 -25.18
C GLY A 255 -3.28 -2.36 -23.89
N GLY A 256 -4.53 -1.88 -23.93
CA GLY A 256 -5.25 -1.40 -22.75
C GLY A 256 -4.94 0.05 -22.42
N LYS A 257 -5.30 0.46 -21.21
CA LYS A 257 -5.22 1.83 -20.70
C LYS A 257 -4.45 1.90 -19.40
N VAL A 258 -3.78 3.03 -19.16
CA VAL A 258 -3.15 3.33 -17.87
C VAL A 258 -3.79 4.57 -17.29
N ASP A 259 -4.44 4.42 -16.15
CA ASP A 259 -4.90 5.53 -15.33
C ASP A 259 -3.92 5.75 -14.18
N ALA A 260 -3.59 6.99 -13.88
CA ALA A 260 -2.68 7.34 -12.80
C ALA A 260 -3.07 8.65 -12.15
N ASP A 261 -3.00 8.69 -10.81
CA ASP A 261 -3.27 9.89 -10.04
C ASP A 261 -2.61 9.80 -8.65
N GLU A 262 -2.62 10.90 -7.94
CA GLU A 262 -2.31 10.92 -6.51
C GLU A 262 -3.41 10.18 -5.73
N ILE A 263 -3.03 9.53 -4.63
CA ILE A 263 -3.94 8.99 -3.64
C ILE A 263 -3.90 9.84 -2.37
N GLY A 264 -5.03 10.01 -1.72
CA GLY A 264 -5.11 10.93 -0.58
C GLY A 264 -6.22 10.61 0.41
N LEU A 265 -6.22 11.41 1.46
CA LEU A 265 -7.11 11.29 2.61
C LEU A 265 -7.84 12.62 2.86
N PRO A 266 -9.16 12.62 3.08
CA PRO A 266 -9.88 13.83 3.49
C PRO A 266 -9.41 14.31 4.86
N VAL A 267 -9.26 15.64 5.03
CA VAL A 267 -8.88 16.29 6.30
C VAL A 267 -10.11 16.92 6.94
N GLY A 268 -10.42 16.49 8.16
CA GLY A 268 -11.66 16.85 8.84
C GLY A 268 -11.82 18.34 9.15
N THR A 269 -10.74 19.03 9.58
CA THR A 269 -10.80 20.44 9.97
C THR A 269 -10.88 21.43 8.81
N THR A 270 -10.33 21.07 7.65
CA THR A 270 -10.21 21.97 6.51
C THR A 270 -11.19 21.64 5.38
N GLY A 271 -11.67 20.39 5.31
CA GLY A 271 -12.41 19.87 4.16
C GLY A 271 -11.57 19.70 2.90
N LEU A 272 -10.25 19.93 2.99
CA LEU A 272 -9.28 19.67 1.92
C LEU A 272 -8.76 18.24 1.99
N ASN A 273 -7.93 17.87 1.02
CA ASN A 273 -7.36 16.53 0.95
C ASN A 273 -5.85 16.58 1.26
N LEU A 274 -5.37 15.60 2.05
CA LEU A 274 -3.96 15.35 2.27
C LEU A 274 -3.46 14.41 1.17
N PRO A 275 -2.57 14.84 0.25
CA PRO A 275 -1.92 13.94 -0.67
C PRO A 275 -0.97 13.02 0.09
N CYS A 276 -0.95 11.74 -0.24
CA CYS A 276 -0.16 10.74 0.49
C CYS A 276 0.88 10.06 -0.39
N GLY A 277 0.51 9.67 -1.58
CA GLY A 277 1.36 8.99 -2.55
C GLY A 277 0.70 9.01 -3.92
N SER A 278 1.21 8.23 -4.84
CA SER A 278 0.67 8.10 -6.20
C SER A 278 0.44 6.63 -6.55
N THR A 279 -0.53 6.39 -7.42
CA THR A 279 -0.83 5.07 -7.97
C THR A 279 -0.99 5.18 -9.48
N ALA A 280 -0.43 4.22 -10.21
CA ALA A 280 -0.73 3.98 -11.62
C ALA A 280 -1.29 2.58 -11.78
N ILE A 281 -2.34 2.44 -12.58
CA ILE A 281 -3.04 1.19 -12.82
C ILE A 281 -3.17 1.01 -14.33
N TRP A 282 -2.50 -0.02 -14.85
CA TRP A 282 -2.81 -0.54 -16.17
C TRP A 282 -3.96 -1.52 -16.06
N HIS A 283 -4.94 -1.43 -16.96
CA HIS A 283 -6.03 -2.40 -17.12
C HIS A 283 -6.44 -2.51 -18.58
N ARG A 284 -7.05 -3.63 -18.93
CA ARG A 284 -7.61 -3.77 -20.28
C ARG A 284 -8.78 -2.82 -20.45
N GLU A 285 -8.91 -2.23 -21.64
CA GLU A 285 -10.15 -1.59 -22.03
C GLU A 285 -11.22 -2.68 -22.15
N GLU A 286 -12.34 -2.51 -21.44
CA GLU A 286 -13.52 -3.32 -21.69
C GLU A 286 -13.93 -3.11 -23.15
N ILE A 287 -13.85 -4.16 -23.96
CA ILE A 287 -14.56 -4.18 -25.22
C ILE A 287 -16.05 -4.21 -24.86
N ARG A 288 -16.64 -3.02 -24.68
CA ARG A 288 -18.09 -2.90 -24.58
C ARG A 288 -18.68 -3.45 -25.87
N LYS A 289 -19.15 -4.71 -25.83
CA LYS A 289 -19.97 -5.32 -26.89
C LYS A 289 -21.38 -4.75 -26.84
#